data_e95c3a4458bfe692c9339de91b37c3d1
#
_entry.id   e95c3a4458bfe692c9339de91b37c3d1
#
_cell.length_a   1.000
_cell.length_b   1.000
_cell.length_c   1.000
_cell.angle_alpha   90.00
_cell.angle_beta   90.00
_cell.angle_gamma   90.00
#
_symmetry.space_group_name_H-M   'P 1'
#
loop_
_entity.id
_entity.type
_entity.pdbx_description
1 polymer ?
#
loop_
_entity_poly.entity_id
_entity_poly.type
_entity_poly.pdbx_seq_one_letter_code
_entity_poly.pdbx_strand_id
1 'polypeptide(L)'
;MLCVSIHDVAPATWPDCLRLVQAIRAVADIPLTWLVVPHYHFRPERSLAMEAGLDAALARGDELALHGYSHLDTEANRGGLRARFLRNVYTRREGEFAALGYDEARRRLELGLDWFRERGWTPAGFVPPAWLLGEGAWQALRESPFAYTTTFSHFHCLHNGPVVKSPSMVYAARNRSGRWLSPRVADATAALLADGPLVRFSLHPPDARYPELVRHTQRALERLLARGSAVTKAECAKRLAGELPLPSTDPKSRLHASSRDPSPRNSPGTVHSAADRPSC
;
A
#
# COMPACT_ATOMS: atom_id res chain seq x y z
N MET A 1 -3.10 14.42 4.86
CA MET A 1 -2.18 13.47 4.17
C MET A 1 -2.95 12.65 3.15
N LEU A 2 -2.32 12.23 2.05
CA LEU A 2 -2.86 11.31 1.05
C LEU A 2 -2.03 10.02 1.05
N CYS A 3 -2.68 8.85 1.25
CA CYS A 3 -2.05 7.54 1.04
C CYS A 3 -2.64 6.88 -0.21
N VAL A 4 -1.81 6.64 -1.22
CA VAL A 4 -2.18 5.90 -2.42
C VAL A 4 -1.60 4.49 -2.34
N SER A 5 -2.43 3.47 -2.55
CA SER A 5 -2.00 2.07 -2.50
C SER A 5 -2.44 1.27 -3.71
N ILE A 6 -1.56 0.39 -4.16
CA ILE A 6 -1.83 -0.63 -5.18
C ILE A 6 -2.10 -1.94 -4.45
N HIS A 7 -3.29 -2.48 -4.60
CA HIS A 7 -3.72 -3.72 -3.97
C HIS A 7 -3.40 -4.96 -4.84
N ASP A 8 -3.51 -6.13 -4.24
CA ASP A 8 -3.44 -7.44 -4.90
C ASP A 8 -2.17 -7.62 -5.75
N VAL A 9 -1.04 -7.12 -5.25
CA VAL A 9 0.25 -7.17 -5.96
C VAL A 9 0.80 -8.60 -5.92
N ALA A 10 0.81 -9.24 -7.07
CA ALA A 10 1.25 -10.62 -7.25
C ALA A 10 1.74 -10.82 -8.70
N PRO A 11 2.46 -11.92 -9.01
CA PRO A 11 2.90 -12.20 -10.39
C PRO A 11 1.76 -12.14 -11.42
N ALA A 12 0.61 -12.71 -11.10
CA ALA A 12 -0.56 -12.75 -11.99
C ALA A 12 -1.20 -11.37 -12.26
N THR A 13 -1.01 -10.41 -11.37
CA THR A 13 -1.60 -9.06 -11.46
C THR A 13 -0.59 -7.99 -11.81
N TRP A 14 0.69 -8.32 -11.82
CA TRP A 14 1.80 -7.39 -12.01
C TRP A 14 1.67 -6.46 -13.24
N PRO A 15 1.29 -6.96 -14.43
CA PRO A 15 1.14 -6.08 -15.59
C PRO A 15 0.10 -4.97 -15.39
N ASP A 16 -1.02 -5.26 -14.72
CA ASP A 16 -2.07 -4.29 -14.42
C ASP A 16 -1.61 -3.32 -13.31
N CYS A 17 -0.87 -3.79 -12.30
CA CYS A 17 -0.24 -2.93 -11.29
C CYS A 17 0.69 -1.90 -11.94
N LEU A 18 1.54 -2.30 -12.89
CA LEU A 18 2.43 -1.38 -13.61
C LEU A 18 1.66 -0.32 -14.41
N ARG A 19 0.52 -0.68 -15.04
CA ARG A 19 -0.34 0.30 -15.72
C ARG A 19 -0.92 1.34 -14.77
N LEU A 20 -1.32 0.92 -13.55
CA LEU A 20 -1.78 1.84 -12.51
C LEU A 20 -0.67 2.80 -12.09
N VAL A 21 0.52 2.29 -11.83
CA VAL A 21 1.67 3.12 -11.48
C VAL A 21 2.02 4.10 -12.59
N GLN A 22 2.01 3.66 -13.83
CA GLN A 22 2.23 4.54 -14.98
C GLN A 22 1.18 5.67 -15.03
N ALA A 23 -0.09 5.34 -14.78
CA ALA A 23 -1.16 6.34 -14.74
C ALA A 23 -0.99 7.34 -13.60
N ILE A 24 -0.55 6.90 -12.41
CA ILE A 24 -0.26 7.75 -11.27
C ILE A 24 0.92 8.67 -11.56
N ARG A 25 2.03 8.12 -12.06
CA ARG A 25 3.26 8.87 -12.35
C ARG A 25 3.14 9.85 -13.51
N ALA A 26 2.15 9.65 -14.40
CA ALA A 26 1.78 10.65 -15.40
C ALA A 26 1.21 11.94 -14.76
N VAL A 27 0.74 11.90 -13.51
CA VAL A 27 0.26 13.06 -12.77
C VAL A 27 1.35 13.62 -11.85
N ALA A 28 1.96 12.76 -11.04
CA ALA A 28 3.00 13.17 -10.10
C ALA A 28 3.85 11.97 -9.65
N ASP A 29 5.13 12.22 -9.37
CA ASP A 29 6.00 11.25 -8.72
C ASP A 29 5.78 11.30 -7.19
N ILE A 30 4.93 10.41 -6.71
CA ILE A 30 4.52 10.33 -5.31
C ILE A 30 4.89 8.97 -4.72
N PRO A 31 5.15 8.88 -3.41
CA PRO A 31 5.35 7.60 -2.74
C PRO A 31 4.06 6.77 -2.72
N LEU A 32 4.20 5.48 -2.96
CA LEU A 32 3.11 4.50 -3.01
C LEU A 32 3.27 3.45 -1.93
N THR A 33 2.15 2.84 -1.51
CA THR A 33 2.16 1.61 -0.71
C THR A 33 1.70 0.44 -1.58
N TRP A 34 2.58 -0.54 -1.79
CA TRP A 34 2.30 -1.75 -2.54
C TRP A 34 1.83 -2.85 -1.59
N LEU A 35 0.62 -3.35 -1.78
CA LEU A 35 0.01 -4.39 -0.96
C LEU A 35 0.27 -5.74 -1.62
N VAL A 36 1.32 -6.43 -1.14
CA VAL A 36 1.87 -7.63 -1.76
C VAL A 36 1.25 -8.88 -1.16
N VAL A 37 0.84 -9.80 -2.02
CA VAL A 37 0.29 -11.11 -1.65
C VAL A 37 1.32 -12.21 -1.97
N PRO A 38 1.88 -12.91 -0.95
CA PRO A 38 2.91 -13.93 -1.13
C PRO A 38 2.53 -15.10 -2.04
N HIS A 39 1.37 -15.69 -1.80
CA HIS A 39 0.88 -16.89 -2.51
C HIS A 39 -0.52 -16.66 -3.09
N TYR A 40 -0.64 -15.69 -3.98
CA TYR A 40 -1.91 -15.27 -4.54
C TYR A 40 -2.74 -16.47 -5.07
N HIS A 41 -3.91 -16.70 -4.46
CA HIS A 41 -4.79 -17.85 -4.73
C HIS A 41 -4.06 -19.21 -4.61
N PHE A 42 -3.15 -19.35 -3.63
CA PHE A 42 -2.32 -20.53 -3.38
C PHE A 42 -1.41 -20.94 -4.54
N ARG A 43 -1.10 -20.02 -5.46
CA ARG A 43 -0.15 -20.29 -6.54
C ARG A 43 1.25 -19.95 -6.09
N PRO A 44 2.19 -20.90 -6.11
CA PRO A 44 3.59 -20.66 -5.73
C PRO A 44 4.35 -20.02 -6.90
N GLU A 45 3.77 -19.00 -7.51
CA GLU A 45 4.39 -18.31 -8.65
C GLU A 45 5.48 -17.36 -8.16
N ARG A 46 6.63 -17.37 -8.81
CA ARG A 46 7.72 -16.41 -8.61
C ARG A 46 7.92 -15.59 -9.88
N SER A 47 8.11 -14.32 -9.74
CA SER A 47 8.40 -13.40 -10.85
C SER A 47 9.58 -12.50 -10.51
N LEU A 48 10.73 -12.79 -11.11
CA LEU A 48 11.92 -11.95 -10.95
C LEU A 48 11.69 -10.52 -11.43
N ALA A 49 10.86 -10.33 -12.48
CA ALA A 49 10.50 -9.01 -12.96
C ALA A 49 9.67 -8.23 -11.93
N MET A 50 8.75 -8.88 -11.21
CA MET A 50 8.01 -8.24 -10.12
C MET A 50 8.93 -7.93 -8.94
N GLU A 51 9.78 -8.88 -8.53
CA GLU A 51 10.73 -8.68 -7.42
C GLU A 51 11.66 -7.50 -7.72
N ALA A 52 12.29 -7.45 -8.89
CA ALA A 52 13.13 -6.33 -9.30
C ALA A 52 12.36 -4.99 -9.38
N GLY A 53 11.10 -5.03 -9.82
CA GLY A 53 10.24 -3.85 -9.85
C GLY A 53 9.90 -3.32 -8.45
N LEU A 54 9.68 -4.22 -7.48
CA LEU A 54 9.41 -3.86 -6.08
C LEU A 54 10.69 -3.36 -5.38
N ASP A 55 11.87 -3.94 -5.67
CA ASP A 55 13.16 -3.40 -5.20
C ASP A 55 13.38 -1.97 -5.71
N ALA A 56 13.12 -1.74 -6.99
CA ALA A 56 13.21 -0.40 -7.57
C ALA A 56 12.16 0.57 -6.96
N ALA A 57 10.98 0.09 -6.57
CA ALA A 57 9.99 0.89 -5.88
C ALA A 57 10.45 1.28 -4.46
N LEU A 58 10.99 0.33 -3.69
CA LEU A 58 11.61 0.60 -2.38
C LEU A 58 12.75 1.61 -2.46
N ALA A 59 13.62 1.48 -3.47
CA ALA A 59 14.73 2.41 -3.70
C ALA A 59 14.26 3.85 -4.01
N ARG A 60 13.03 4.04 -4.50
CA ARG A 60 12.40 5.35 -4.72
C ARG A 60 11.65 5.89 -3.50
N GLY A 61 11.58 5.14 -2.40
CA GLY A 61 10.85 5.54 -1.19
C GLY A 61 9.39 5.09 -1.15
N ASP A 62 9.00 4.15 -2.01
CA ASP A 62 7.73 3.43 -1.88
C ASP A 62 7.78 2.47 -0.68
N GLU A 63 6.63 1.96 -0.27
CA GLU A 63 6.48 1.00 0.81
C GLU A 63 5.90 -0.32 0.29
N LEU A 64 6.37 -1.44 0.85
CA LEU A 64 5.70 -2.72 0.70
C LEU A 64 4.97 -3.07 2.00
N ALA A 65 3.72 -3.52 1.89
CA ALA A 65 2.91 -4.00 3.01
C ALA A 65 2.35 -5.38 2.69
N LEU A 66 2.18 -6.21 3.72
CA LEU A 66 1.60 -7.55 3.57
C LEU A 66 0.09 -7.45 3.34
N HIS A 67 -0.43 -8.17 2.33
CA HIS A 67 -1.85 -8.17 1.95
C HIS A 67 -2.47 -9.57 1.99
N GLY A 68 -2.57 -10.15 3.19
CA GLY A 68 -2.87 -11.55 3.36
C GLY A 68 -1.71 -12.46 2.96
N TYR A 69 -1.91 -13.77 3.07
CA TYR A 69 -0.95 -14.76 2.59
C TYR A 69 -1.33 -15.31 1.22
N SER A 70 -2.61 -15.68 1.07
CA SER A 70 -3.15 -16.28 -0.15
C SER A 70 -4.22 -15.43 -0.85
N HIS A 71 -4.73 -14.41 -0.18
CA HIS A 71 -5.87 -13.60 -0.62
C HIS A 71 -7.14 -14.43 -0.90
N LEU A 72 -7.28 -15.59 -0.27
CA LEU A 72 -8.41 -16.49 -0.47
C LEU A 72 -8.94 -17.03 0.86
N ASP A 73 -10.25 -16.87 1.08
CA ASP A 73 -10.96 -17.44 2.23
C ASP A 73 -11.22 -18.92 2.00
N THR A 74 -10.50 -19.76 2.74
CA THR A 74 -10.61 -21.22 2.70
C THR A 74 -11.49 -21.79 3.82
N GLU A 75 -11.89 -20.96 4.78
CA GLU A 75 -12.65 -21.43 5.92
C GLU A 75 -14.05 -21.92 5.51
N ALA A 76 -14.50 -22.99 6.16
CA ALA A 76 -15.87 -23.48 6.00
C ALA A 76 -16.86 -22.37 6.36
N ASN A 77 -18.01 -22.34 5.68
CA ASN A 77 -19.07 -21.34 5.89
C ASN A 77 -19.70 -21.47 7.32
N ARG A 78 -18.91 -21.09 8.33
CA ARG A 78 -19.36 -20.96 9.72
C ARG A 78 -19.86 -19.53 9.92
N GLY A 79 -21.13 -19.36 10.31
CA GLY A 79 -21.73 -18.05 10.58
C GLY A 79 -23.13 -17.90 10.00
N GLY A 80 -23.87 -16.87 10.47
CA GLY A 80 -25.22 -16.57 10.02
C GLY A 80 -25.31 -16.14 8.54
N LEU A 81 -26.53 -16.05 8.01
CA LEU A 81 -26.80 -15.71 6.60
C LEU A 81 -26.10 -14.42 6.12
N ARG A 82 -25.99 -13.41 6.99
CA ARG A 82 -25.32 -12.13 6.70
C ARG A 82 -23.82 -12.33 6.51
N ALA A 83 -23.16 -13.11 7.35
CA ALA A 83 -21.72 -13.41 7.23
C ALA A 83 -21.46 -14.22 5.96
N ARG A 84 -22.32 -15.21 5.64
CA ARG A 84 -22.25 -16.00 4.40
C ARG A 84 -22.44 -15.15 3.14
N PHE A 85 -23.37 -14.20 3.17
CA PHE A 85 -23.60 -13.28 2.07
C PHE A 85 -22.37 -12.38 1.83
N LEU A 86 -21.83 -11.76 2.89
CA LEU A 86 -20.62 -10.94 2.80
C LEU A 86 -19.44 -11.73 2.25
N ARG A 87 -19.20 -12.95 2.75
CA ARG A 87 -18.07 -13.78 2.32
C ARG A 87 -18.20 -14.30 0.88
N ASN A 88 -19.38 -14.78 0.47
CA ASN A 88 -19.55 -15.45 -0.82
C ASN A 88 -19.97 -14.53 -1.96
N VAL A 89 -20.74 -13.48 -1.66
CA VAL A 89 -21.30 -12.59 -2.68
C VAL A 89 -20.53 -11.27 -2.77
N TYR A 90 -20.28 -10.62 -1.64
CA TYR A 90 -19.61 -9.32 -1.63
C TYR A 90 -18.12 -9.45 -1.87
N THR A 91 -17.42 -10.35 -1.14
CA THR A 91 -15.96 -10.50 -1.25
C THR A 91 -15.52 -11.63 -2.19
N ARG A 92 -16.42 -12.47 -2.68
CA ARG A 92 -16.12 -13.66 -3.49
C ARG A 92 -15.03 -14.55 -2.88
N ARG A 93 -15.03 -14.73 -1.57
CA ARG A 93 -14.03 -15.45 -0.78
C ARG A 93 -12.64 -14.77 -0.74
N GLU A 94 -12.55 -13.49 -1.02
CA GLU A 94 -11.28 -12.75 -0.90
C GLU A 94 -10.99 -12.32 0.55
N GLY A 95 -11.94 -12.48 1.48
CA GLY A 95 -11.78 -12.11 2.89
C GLY A 95 -11.00 -13.14 3.71
N GLU A 96 -9.75 -13.43 3.35
CA GLU A 96 -8.91 -14.47 3.95
C GLU A 96 -8.91 -14.45 5.48
N PHE A 97 -8.83 -13.27 6.11
CA PHE A 97 -8.71 -13.11 7.56
C PHE A 97 -10.05 -12.87 8.27
N ALA A 98 -11.18 -12.98 7.55
CA ALA A 98 -12.50 -12.69 8.11
C ALA A 98 -12.98 -13.72 9.14
N ALA A 99 -12.55 -14.98 9.03
CA ALA A 99 -13.05 -16.08 9.85
C ALA A 99 -11.96 -16.97 10.47
N LEU A 100 -10.69 -16.57 10.35
CA LEU A 100 -9.58 -17.32 10.93
C LEU A 100 -9.61 -17.25 12.47
N GLY A 101 -9.35 -18.39 13.11
CA GLY A 101 -8.99 -18.43 14.53
C GLY A 101 -7.60 -17.81 14.75
N TYR A 102 -7.27 -17.55 16.01
CA TYR A 102 -6.00 -16.89 16.39
C TYR A 102 -4.77 -17.62 15.83
N ASP A 103 -4.64 -18.93 16.08
CA ASP A 103 -3.45 -19.69 15.69
C ASP A 103 -3.23 -19.70 14.17
N GLU A 104 -4.29 -19.88 13.39
CA GLU A 104 -4.19 -19.89 11.93
C GLU A 104 -3.93 -18.47 11.38
N ALA A 105 -4.54 -17.44 11.94
CA ALA A 105 -4.25 -16.06 11.57
C ALA A 105 -2.78 -15.72 11.84
N ARG A 106 -2.27 -16.07 13.04
CA ARG A 106 -0.87 -15.89 13.42
C ARG A 106 0.06 -16.63 12.46
N ARG A 107 -0.22 -17.91 12.19
CA ARG A 107 0.57 -18.72 11.25
C ARG A 107 0.66 -18.06 9.86
N ARG A 108 -0.45 -17.55 9.32
CA ARG A 108 -0.45 -16.88 7.99
C ARG A 108 0.30 -15.56 8.01
N LEU A 109 0.23 -14.78 9.09
CA LEU A 109 1.03 -13.57 9.25
C LEU A 109 2.53 -13.90 9.29
N GLU A 110 2.93 -14.94 10.05
CA GLU A 110 4.31 -15.42 10.14
C GLU A 110 4.82 -15.91 8.77
N LEU A 111 4.07 -16.73 8.05
CA LEU A 111 4.42 -17.17 6.69
C LEU A 111 4.56 -15.99 5.72
N GLY A 112 3.71 -14.98 5.84
CA GLY A 112 3.84 -13.75 5.05
C GLY A 112 5.12 -13.00 5.37
N LEU A 113 5.45 -12.82 6.65
CA LEU A 113 6.69 -12.17 7.09
C LEU A 113 7.93 -12.93 6.64
N ASP A 114 7.92 -14.28 6.71
CA ASP A 114 9.01 -15.12 6.25
C ASP A 114 9.23 -14.96 4.74
N TRP A 115 8.16 -14.94 3.96
CA TRP A 115 8.23 -14.72 2.52
C TRP A 115 8.85 -13.35 2.15
N PHE A 116 8.54 -12.30 2.91
CA PHE A 116 9.18 -10.98 2.75
C PHE A 116 10.65 -11.03 3.16
N ARG A 117 10.97 -11.69 4.28
CA ARG A 117 12.34 -11.81 4.80
C ARG A 117 13.28 -12.53 3.83
N GLU A 118 12.81 -13.59 3.16
CA GLU A 118 13.54 -14.31 2.12
C GLU A 118 13.99 -13.42 0.95
N ARG A 119 13.31 -12.26 0.76
CA ARG A 119 13.62 -11.28 -0.27
C ARG A 119 14.35 -10.04 0.25
N GLY A 120 14.71 -10.04 1.53
CA GLY A 120 15.34 -8.89 2.17
C GLY A 120 14.39 -7.72 2.40
N TRP A 121 13.06 -7.94 2.34
CA TRP A 121 12.05 -6.91 2.56
C TRP A 121 11.51 -6.93 3.98
N THR A 122 11.13 -5.74 4.47
CA THR A 122 10.52 -5.59 5.80
C THR A 122 9.21 -4.81 5.68
N PRO A 123 8.05 -5.50 5.71
CA PRO A 123 6.76 -4.82 5.64
C PRO A 123 6.46 -4.13 6.96
N ALA A 124 6.18 -2.82 6.93
CA ALA A 124 5.80 -2.06 8.12
C ALA A 124 4.33 -2.25 8.51
N GLY A 125 3.48 -2.70 7.59
CA GLY A 125 2.05 -2.82 7.81
C GLY A 125 1.44 -4.07 7.23
N PHE A 126 0.25 -4.38 7.75
CA PHE A 126 -0.64 -5.42 7.24
C PHE A 126 -1.98 -4.80 6.83
N VAL A 127 -2.43 -5.09 5.62
CA VAL A 127 -3.77 -4.73 5.16
C VAL A 127 -4.53 -6.02 4.83
N PRO A 128 -5.61 -6.35 5.56
CA PRO A 128 -6.33 -7.59 5.32
C PRO A 128 -7.03 -7.55 3.96
N PRO A 129 -7.06 -8.66 3.21
CA PRO A 129 -7.88 -8.81 2.02
C PRO A 129 -9.33 -8.44 2.30
N ALA A 130 -9.98 -7.77 1.36
CA ALA A 130 -11.33 -7.21 1.48
C ALA A 130 -11.56 -6.32 2.73
N TRP A 131 -10.50 -5.87 3.41
CA TRP A 131 -10.52 -5.14 4.69
C TRP A 131 -11.26 -5.85 5.83
N LEU A 132 -11.33 -7.18 5.81
CA LEU A 132 -12.04 -7.98 6.79
C LEU A 132 -11.10 -8.67 7.77
N LEU A 133 -11.34 -8.43 9.05
CA LEU A 133 -10.63 -9.06 10.18
C LEU A 133 -11.65 -9.68 11.15
N GLY A 134 -11.52 -10.96 11.40
CA GLY A 134 -12.19 -11.64 12.48
C GLY A 134 -11.52 -11.41 13.84
N GLU A 135 -12.15 -11.82 14.92
CA GLU A 135 -11.65 -11.62 16.29
C GLU A 135 -10.27 -12.26 16.50
N GLY A 136 -10.09 -13.52 16.08
CA GLY A 136 -8.79 -14.20 16.19
C GLY A 136 -7.70 -13.53 15.36
N ALA A 137 -8.04 -13.02 14.16
CA ALA A 137 -7.11 -12.27 13.33
C ALA A 137 -6.71 -10.93 13.96
N TRP A 138 -7.65 -10.21 14.61
CA TRP A 138 -7.35 -9.02 15.38
C TRP A 138 -6.40 -9.29 16.54
N GLN A 139 -6.62 -10.39 17.26
CA GLN A 139 -5.73 -10.77 18.36
C GLN A 139 -4.31 -11.06 17.86
N ALA A 140 -4.15 -11.90 16.84
CA ALA A 140 -2.86 -12.21 16.25
C ALA A 140 -2.14 -10.96 15.71
N LEU A 141 -2.89 -10.02 15.14
CA LEU A 141 -2.33 -8.79 14.59
C LEU A 141 -1.80 -7.85 15.66
N ARG A 142 -2.44 -7.77 16.84
CA ARG A 142 -1.94 -6.95 17.97
C ARG A 142 -0.60 -7.44 18.52
N GLU A 143 -0.29 -8.71 18.35
CA GLU A 143 0.95 -9.35 18.81
C GLU A 143 2.02 -9.38 17.68
N SER A 144 1.67 -8.93 16.48
CA SER A 144 2.56 -8.90 15.32
C SER A 144 3.48 -7.67 15.33
N PRO A 145 4.58 -7.66 14.55
CA PRO A 145 5.48 -6.51 14.48
C PRO A 145 4.97 -5.36 13.60
N PHE A 146 3.75 -5.44 13.06
CA PHE A 146 3.23 -4.42 12.17
C PHE A 146 2.87 -3.13 12.91
N ALA A 147 3.29 -1.98 12.38
CA ALA A 147 2.98 -0.68 12.93
C ALA A 147 1.53 -0.23 12.66
N TYR A 148 0.90 -0.73 11.61
CA TYR A 148 -0.46 -0.35 11.24
C TYR A 148 -1.23 -1.46 10.55
N THR A 149 -2.55 -1.31 10.58
CA THR A 149 -3.51 -2.03 9.73
C THR A 149 -4.61 -1.10 9.25
N THR A 150 -5.41 -1.54 8.27
CA THR A 150 -6.57 -0.78 7.81
C THR A 150 -7.79 -1.66 7.67
N THR A 151 -8.94 -1.13 8.06
CA THR A 151 -10.26 -1.61 7.62
C THR A 151 -10.79 -0.71 6.52
N PHE A 152 -11.92 -1.02 5.91
CA PHE A 152 -12.52 -0.13 4.90
C PHE A 152 -12.71 1.30 5.42
N SER A 153 -13.15 1.47 6.66
CA SER A 153 -13.53 2.74 7.26
C SER A 153 -12.46 3.41 8.11
N HIS A 154 -11.44 2.67 8.58
CA HIS A 154 -10.45 3.20 9.53
C HIS A 154 -9.03 2.83 9.17
N PHE A 155 -8.11 3.71 9.58
CA PHE A 155 -6.68 3.45 9.66
C PHE A 155 -6.34 3.25 11.16
N HIS A 156 -5.70 2.15 11.48
CA HIS A 156 -5.35 1.77 12.85
C HIS A 156 -3.83 1.78 12.99
N CYS A 157 -3.28 2.68 13.79
CA CYS A 157 -1.92 2.53 14.30
C CYS A 157 -1.97 1.46 15.39
N LEU A 158 -1.16 0.41 15.25
CA LEU A 158 -1.08 -0.68 16.22
C LEU A 158 -0.26 -0.26 17.45
N HIS A 159 -0.16 -1.15 18.43
CA HIS A 159 0.63 -0.92 19.65
C HIS A 159 0.22 0.37 20.40
N ASN A 160 -1.09 0.48 20.67
CA ASN A 160 -1.71 1.60 21.40
C ASN A 160 -1.68 2.96 20.67
N GLY A 161 -1.45 2.95 19.35
CA GLY A 161 -1.53 4.16 18.55
C GLY A 161 -2.97 4.58 18.23
N PRO A 162 -3.17 5.74 17.60
CA PRO A 162 -4.49 6.28 17.29
C PRO A 162 -5.21 5.48 16.21
N VAL A 163 -6.55 5.58 16.23
CA VAL A 163 -7.44 5.07 15.18
C VAL A 163 -8.09 6.25 14.48
N VAL A 164 -7.88 6.37 13.18
CA VAL A 164 -8.37 7.48 12.38
C VAL A 164 -9.47 7.00 11.44
N LYS A 165 -10.64 7.65 11.49
CA LYS A 165 -11.72 7.42 10.53
C LYS A 165 -11.34 7.99 9.17
N SER A 166 -11.12 7.13 8.21
CA SER A 166 -10.74 7.47 6.84
C SER A 166 -11.23 6.37 5.91
N PRO A 167 -12.50 6.36 5.49
CA PRO A 167 -13.00 5.40 4.53
C PRO A 167 -12.17 5.44 3.25
N SER A 168 -11.87 4.25 2.69
CA SER A 168 -11.04 4.16 1.51
C SER A 168 -11.82 4.54 0.25
N MET A 169 -11.25 5.43 -0.56
CA MET A 169 -11.70 5.61 -1.93
C MET A 169 -11.30 4.38 -2.74
N VAL A 170 -12.27 3.74 -3.40
CA VAL A 170 -12.07 2.50 -4.16
C VAL A 170 -13.08 2.41 -5.29
N TYR A 171 -12.70 1.72 -6.36
CA TYR A 171 -13.62 1.48 -7.47
C TYR A 171 -14.27 0.10 -7.42
N ALA A 172 -15.44 0.00 -8.03
CA ALA A 172 -16.15 -1.24 -8.28
C ALA A 172 -16.05 -1.61 -9.77
N ALA A 173 -14.87 -2.09 -10.20
CA ALA A 173 -14.56 -2.35 -11.61
C ALA A 173 -15.33 -3.53 -12.23
N ARG A 174 -15.95 -4.40 -11.40
CA ARG A 174 -16.50 -5.70 -11.82
C ARG A 174 -17.68 -5.63 -12.80
N ASN A 175 -18.48 -4.57 -12.75
CA ASN A 175 -19.65 -4.40 -13.62
C ASN A 175 -19.81 -2.95 -14.10
N ARG A 176 -20.65 -2.74 -15.12
CA ARG A 176 -20.83 -1.42 -15.76
C ARG A 176 -21.41 -0.39 -14.78
N SER A 177 -22.39 -0.78 -13.98
CA SER A 177 -23.01 0.11 -12.99
C SER A 177 -22.00 0.51 -11.90
N GLY A 178 -21.20 -0.44 -11.41
CA GLY A 178 -20.12 -0.16 -10.48
C GLY A 178 -19.09 0.81 -11.05
N ARG A 179 -18.61 0.61 -12.26
CA ARG A 179 -17.67 1.52 -12.93
C ARG A 179 -18.24 2.93 -13.15
N TRP A 180 -19.55 3.04 -13.35
CA TRP A 180 -20.21 4.34 -13.49
C TRP A 180 -20.43 5.04 -12.15
N LEU A 181 -20.79 4.29 -11.09
CA LEU A 181 -21.15 4.85 -9.79
C LEU A 181 -19.93 5.10 -8.89
N SER A 182 -18.96 4.16 -8.87
CA SER A 182 -17.86 4.21 -7.89
C SER A 182 -16.95 5.45 -8.02
N PRO A 183 -16.71 6.06 -9.19
CA PRO A 183 -16.02 7.34 -9.27
C PRO A 183 -16.75 8.47 -8.52
N ARG A 184 -18.07 8.52 -8.59
CA ARG A 184 -18.89 9.51 -7.87
C ARG A 184 -18.85 9.29 -6.36
N VAL A 185 -18.91 8.05 -5.94
CA VAL A 185 -18.75 7.67 -4.52
C VAL A 185 -17.34 8.04 -4.03
N ALA A 186 -16.30 7.81 -4.84
CA ALA A 186 -14.93 8.20 -4.53
C ALA A 186 -14.81 9.73 -4.39
N ASP A 187 -15.41 10.50 -5.30
CA ASP A 187 -15.43 11.98 -5.21
C ASP A 187 -16.16 12.47 -3.95
N ALA A 188 -17.31 11.87 -3.62
CA ALA A 188 -18.04 12.20 -2.40
C ALA A 188 -17.25 11.86 -1.14
N THR A 189 -16.54 10.71 -1.14
CA THR A 189 -15.65 10.32 -0.04
C THR A 189 -14.50 11.30 0.10
N ALA A 190 -13.87 11.72 -1.01
CA ALA A 190 -12.81 12.72 -1.01
C ALA A 190 -13.29 14.06 -0.45
N ALA A 191 -14.51 14.49 -0.81
CA ALA A 191 -15.12 15.71 -0.29
C ALA A 191 -15.39 15.62 1.21
N LEU A 192 -15.92 14.48 1.68
CA LEU A 192 -16.17 14.23 3.11
C LEU A 192 -14.88 14.26 3.95
N LEU A 193 -13.76 13.84 3.36
CA LEU A 193 -12.46 13.77 4.04
C LEU A 193 -11.57 14.99 3.79
N ALA A 194 -12.10 16.05 3.13
CA ALA A 194 -11.31 17.19 2.68
C ALA A 194 -10.57 17.90 3.83
N ASP A 195 -11.20 17.99 5.00
CA ASP A 195 -10.66 18.63 6.20
C ASP A 195 -10.09 17.61 7.20
N GLY A 196 -10.12 16.32 6.84
CA GLY A 196 -9.61 15.24 7.67
C GLY A 196 -8.09 15.09 7.60
N PRO A 197 -7.48 14.43 8.59
CA PRO A 197 -6.02 14.23 8.62
C PRO A 197 -5.53 13.29 7.53
N LEU A 198 -6.39 12.43 6.98
CA LEU A 198 -6.00 11.35 6.08
C LEU A 198 -7.07 11.07 5.03
N VAL A 199 -6.65 11.03 3.76
CA VAL A 199 -7.39 10.46 2.63
C VAL A 199 -6.66 9.20 2.17
N ARG A 200 -7.38 8.10 1.93
CA ARG A 200 -6.83 6.85 1.42
C ARG A 200 -7.42 6.54 0.05
N PHE A 201 -6.57 6.32 -0.93
CA PHE A 201 -6.98 5.94 -2.28
C PHE A 201 -6.40 4.56 -2.61
N SER A 202 -7.27 3.58 -2.75
CA SER A 202 -6.95 2.17 -2.98
C SER A 202 -7.28 1.79 -4.41
N LEU A 203 -6.28 1.39 -5.17
CA LEU A 203 -6.40 0.99 -6.57
C LEU A 203 -6.15 -0.52 -6.69
N HIS A 204 -6.97 -1.19 -7.49
CA HIS A 204 -6.88 -2.63 -7.71
C HIS A 204 -6.51 -2.91 -9.18
N PRO A 205 -5.81 -4.00 -9.48
CA PRO A 205 -5.38 -4.34 -10.84
C PRO A 205 -6.48 -4.25 -11.92
N PRO A 206 -7.74 -4.70 -11.65
CA PRO A 206 -8.81 -4.54 -12.63
C PRO A 206 -9.13 -3.10 -13.04
N ASP A 207 -8.82 -2.10 -12.20
CA ASP A 207 -9.11 -0.69 -12.50
C ASP A 207 -8.30 -0.20 -13.71
N ALA A 208 -7.08 -0.74 -13.91
CA ALA A 208 -6.20 -0.43 -15.03
C ALA A 208 -6.78 -0.79 -16.40
N ARG A 209 -7.74 -1.70 -16.44
CA ARG A 209 -8.35 -2.21 -17.68
C ARG A 209 -9.43 -1.28 -18.24
N TYR A 210 -9.83 -0.26 -17.49
CA TYR A 210 -10.93 0.63 -17.82
C TYR A 210 -10.44 2.08 -17.94
N PRO A 211 -10.34 2.61 -19.18
CA PRO A 211 -9.84 3.98 -19.41
C PRO A 211 -10.59 5.05 -18.64
N GLU A 212 -11.89 4.86 -18.39
CA GLU A 212 -12.69 5.78 -17.60
C GLU A 212 -12.25 5.84 -16.12
N LEU A 213 -11.87 4.70 -15.52
CA LEU A 213 -11.35 4.65 -14.14
C LEU A 213 -9.94 5.23 -14.09
N VAL A 214 -9.08 4.93 -15.07
CA VAL A 214 -7.73 5.49 -15.17
C VAL A 214 -7.79 7.02 -15.25
N ARG A 215 -8.61 7.58 -16.15
CA ARG A 215 -8.79 9.04 -16.25
C ARG A 215 -9.36 9.67 -14.98
N HIS A 216 -10.28 8.96 -14.31
CA HIS A 216 -10.81 9.44 -13.03
C HIS A 216 -9.73 9.43 -11.95
N THR A 217 -8.90 8.36 -11.87
CA THR A 217 -7.76 8.28 -10.94
C THR A 217 -6.83 9.49 -11.11
N GLN A 218 -6.45 9.83 -12.34
CA GLN A 218 -5.58 10.96 -12.63
C GLN A 218 -6.17 12.28 -12.15
N ARG A 219 -7.43 12.58 -12.51
CA ARG A 219 -8.12 13.81 -12.05
C ARG A 219 -8.32 13.86 -10.52
N ALA A 220 -8.58 12.70 -9.90
CA ALA A 220 -8.71 12.64 -8.44
C ALA A 220 -7.37 12.93 -7.76
N LEU A 221 -6.27 12.37 -8.27
CA LEU A 221 -4.93 12.63 -7.76
C LEU A 221 -4.54 14.10 -7.89
N GLU A 222 -4.76 14.73 -9.04
CA GLU A 222 -4.52 16.17 -9.25
C GLU A 222 -5.21 17.01 -8.16
N ARG A 223 -6.53 16.77 -7.93
CA ARG A 223 -7.31 17.48 -6.91
C ARG A 223 -6.83 17.23 -5.49
N LEU A 224 -6.48 15.97 -5.16
CA LEU A 224 -6.04 15.59 -3.82
C LEU A 224 -4.65 16.15 -3.51
N LEU A 225 -3.72 16.10 -4.48
CA LEU A 225 -2.38 16.63 -4.33
C LEU A 225 -2.33 18.16 -4.25
N ALA A 226 -3.30 18.84 -4.84
CA ALA A 226 -3.46 20.29 -4.65
C ALA A 226 -3.79 20.67 -3.19
N ARG A 227 -4.33 19.72 -2.39
CA ARG A 227 -4.77 19.95 -1.01
C ARG A 227 -3.84 19.38 0.04
N GLY A 228 -3.05 18.34 -0.29
CA GLY A 228 -2.21 17.66 0.69
C GLY A 228 -1.03 16.93 0.08
N SER A 229 -0.07 16.56 0.89
CA SER A 229 1.09 15.79 0.48
C SER A 229 0.79 14.30 0.49
N ALA A 230 1.31 13.57 -0.51
CA ALA A 230 1.29 12.11 -0.51
C ALA A 230 2.37 11.55 0.43
N VAL A 231 2.03 10.50 1.14
CA VAL A 231 2.93 9.76 2.04
C VAL A 231 2.61 8.26 1.93
N THR A 232 3.55 7.40 2.28
CA THR A 232 3.27 5.97 2.44
C THR A 232 2.37 5.73 3.66
N LYS A 233 1.75 4.55 3.76
CA LYS A 233 0.97 4.20 4.97
C LYS A 233 1.87 4.08 6.20
N ALA A 234 3.12 3.59 6.06
CA ALA A 234 4.09 3.52 7.15
C ALA A 234 4.45 4.92 7.65
N GLU A 235 4.73 5.85 6.76
CA GLU A 235 5.00 7.24 7.12
C GLU A 235 3.77 7.90 7.77
N CYS A 236 2.57 7.63 7.23
CA CYS A 236 1.33 8.09 7.83
C CYS A 236 1.17 7.59 9.27
N ALA A 237 1.43 6.30 9.53
CA ALA A 237 1.38 5.73 10.88
C ALA A 237 2.31 6.46 11.85
N LYS A 238 3.57 6.68 11.45
CA LYS A 238 4.56 7.43 12.26
C LYS A 238 4.12 8.85 12.57
N ARG A 239 3.56 9.56 11.56
CA ARG A 239 3.04 10.93 11.75
C ARG A 239 1.83 10.98 12.68
N LEU A 240 0.92 10.01 12.55
CA LEU A 240 -0.25 9.90 13.42
C LEU A 240 0.13 9.51 14.85
N ALA A 241 1.17 8.70 15.03
CA ALA A 241 1.73 8.35 16.35
C ALA A 241 2.56 9.48 16.99
N GLY A 242 2.82 10.58 16.27
CA GLY A 242 3.62 11.71 16.77
C GLY A 242 5.13 11.50 16.65
N GLU A 243 5.59 10.45 16.00
CA GLU A 243 7.01 10.15 15.77
C GLU A 243 7.63 11.05 14.68
N LEU A 244 6.82 11.58 13.78
CA LEU A 244 7.20 12.51 12.72
C LEU A 244 6.25 13.72 12.69
N PRO A 245 6.74 14.93 12.33
CA PRO A 245 5.89 16.10 12.19
C PRO A 245 4.85 15.90 11.07
N LEU A 246 3.67 16.46 11.24
CA LEU A 246 2.66 16.52 10.18
C LEU A 246 3.19 17.33 8.99
N PRO A 247 2.80 17.01 7.73
CA PRO A 247 3.19 17.80 6.59
C PRO A 247 2.71 19.24 6.75
N SER A 248 3.59 20.21 6.39
CA SER A 248 3.20 21.63 6.39
C SER A 248 1.99 21.85 5.48
N THR A 249 1.02 22.61 5.97
CA THR A 249 -0.12 23.07 5.19
C THR A 249 0.23 24.28 4.31
N ASP A 250 1.42 24.88 4.50
CA ASP A 250 1.86 26.05 3.74
C ASP A 250 2.25 25.63 2.29
N PRO A 251 1.62 26.22 1.26
CA PRO A 251 1.94 25.95 -0.14
C PRO A 251 3.39 26.24 -0.51
N LYS A 252 4.05 27.20 0.16
CA LYS A 252 5.43 27.61 -0.14
C LYS A 252 6.48 26.59 0.34
N SER A 253 6.21 25.84 1.39
CA SER A 253 7.14 24.81 1.90
C SER A 253 7.16 23.54 1.05
N ARG A 254 6.17 23.35 0.17
CA ARG A 254 6.05 22.16 -0.69
C ARG A 254 7.00 22.19 -1.89
N LEU A 255 7.40 23.36 -2.36
CA LEU A 255 8.31 23.53 -3.51
C LEU A 255 9.78 23.21 -3.17
N HIS A 256 10.19 23.33 -1.90
CA HIS A 256 11.57 23.07 -1.47
C HIS A 256 11.85 21.60 -1.13
N ALA A 257 10.83 20.75 -0.95
CA ALA A 257 11.04 19.32 -0.68
C ALA A 257 11.37 18.51 -1.94
N SER A 258 11.03 19.03 -3.13
CA SER A 258 11.26 18.38 -4.43
C SER A 258 12.65 18.63 -5.04
N SER A 259 13.50 19.49 -4.45
CA SER A 259 14.79 19.90 -5.02
C SER A 259 16.01 19.47 -4.21
N ARG A 260 15.95 18.40 -3.44
CA ARG A 260 17.17 17.79 -2.88
C ARG A 260 17.80 16.86 -3.91
N ASP A 261 18.52 17.47 -4.82
CA ASP A 261 19.49 16.81 -5.71
C ASP A 261 20.65 16.27 -4.85
N PRO A 262 20.98 14.99 -4.89
CA PRO A 262 22.18 14.48 -4.24
C PRO A 262 23.39 14.80 -5.11
N SER A 263 23.96 15.99 -4.96
CA SER A 263 25.26 16.32 -5.55
C SER A 263 26.33 15.34 -5.05
N PRO A 264 27.08 14.70 -5.91
CA PRO A 264 28.21 13.89 -5.52
C PRO A 264 29.30 14.76 -4.93
N ARG A 265 29.72 14.51 -3.70
CA ARG A 265 30.91 15.12 -3.09
C ARG A 265 32.12 14.61 -3.85
N ASN A 266 32.68 15.46 -4.73
CA ASN A 266 34.01 15.30 -5.25
C ASN A 266 34.99 15.61 -4.11
N SER A 267 35.72 14.62 -3.64
CA SER A 267 36.91 14.77 -2.83
C SER A 267 38.11 14.95 -3.78
N PRO A 268 38.93 16.00 -3.67
CA PRO A 268 40.13 16.10 -4.45
C PRO A 268 41.23 15.19 -3.85
N GLY A 269 41.56 14.13 -4.59
CA GLY A 269 42.69 13.28 -4.29
C GLY A 269 44.01 14.03 -4.52
N THR A 270 44.77 14.14 -3.46
CA THR A 270 46.13 14.68 -3.45
C THR A 270 47.06 13.72 -4.20
N VAL A 271 47.64 14.22 -5.30
CA VAL A 271 48.71 13.53 -6.04
C VAL A 271 50.01 13.79 -5.30
N HIS A 272 50.62 12.76 -4.71
CA HIS A 272 52.04 12.78 -4.35
C HIS A 272 52.85 12.11 -5.44
N SER A 273 53.60 12.96 -6.12
CA SER A 273 54.72 12.58 -6.97
C SER A 273 55.92 12.20 -6.10
N ALA A 274 56.51 11.04 -6.36
CA ALA A 274 57.90 10.78 -6.03
C ALA A 274 58.51 9.95 -7.14
N ALA A 275 59.38 10.59 -7.87
CA ALA A 275 60.38 9.96 -8.72
C ALA A 275 61.46 9.33 -7.83
N ASP A 276 61.97 8.12 -8.16
CA ASP A 276 63.40 7.93 -8.30
C ASP A 276 63.69 6.56 -8.96
N ARG A 277 64.64 6.61 -9.87
CA ARG A 277 65.37 5.52 -10.54
C ARG A 277 66.60 5.15 -9.68
N PRO A 278 67.50 4.24 -10.14
CA PRO A 278 67.43 2.99 -10.91
C PRO A 278 68.39 1.89 -10.37
N SER A 279 68.57 0.84 -11.16
CA SER A 279 69.76 -0.07 -11.24
C SER A 279 69.68 -1.41 -10.44
N CYS A 280 69.64 -2.47 -11.05
CA CYS A 280 70.49 -3.53 -11.63
C CYS A 280 69.61 -4.66 -12.13
#